data_117c479399174622068cbff4db91e2a2
#
_entry.id   117c479399174622068cbff4db91e2a2
#
_cell.length_a   1.000
_cell.length_b   1.000
_cell.length_c   1.000
_cell.angle_alpha   90.00
_cell.angle_beta   90.00
_cell.angle_gamma   90.00
#
_symmetry.space_group_name_H-M   'P 1'
#
loop_
_entity.id
_entity.type
_entity.pdbx_description
1 polymer ?
#
loop_
_entity_poly.entity_id
_entity_poly.type
_entity_poly.pdbx_seq_one_letter_code
_entity_poly.pdbx_strand_id
1 'polypeptide(L)'
;MSARTPPQQSVRLLSFDAESRTFMRLRATLAWETVRSMLRDARLRLSLVVVLSGLFWGALYGLFHEAFTFLDALHADVISLLFNAFFSSLMVMLVFSTAILVYSGMYCSTEARLLLTLPIRAEAVFAHKFREALWFSSWGFVLLGSPMLAAHGMVRGSAWTYFALLLPFMVSFVVIPASLGAIGCMTLVTWLPRLRVQAFWVAATAACGGAIWLGWSLVSRVRIDMMSAAWFERTFARLAITEQKLFPSWWLASGLMEAARTERPGVPSADGLGESLRFLALLVANAVALQWLAGWLARVAYRRGYSNFVAELPSRRRRPLGWFDRMLGGAGVAAGRPLRLLLVKDLRLFRRDISQWSQFLIFFGLLGLYFLNLRSFDYNNAYASMIGYLNLAVVGLILSTFTTRFVYPMISLEGRRFWILGLLPVHRDQIVWSKFLFSFLGAILPCCGLVLLSDSMLGLPWPMIARHEFCCAVLCAGLSGIAVGMGARMPDLRESSPSKISSGFGGTLSLVLSSLFIMAVVVVAAVPSHLSLVANVPAALAWFGLEPGPAPPLVDWAGGPAGTAASLGVVLLLGIAATALPLLLGLRAFRRLEA
;
A
#
# COMPACT_ATOMS: atom_id res chain seq x y z
N MET A 1 -60.83 34.79 1.97
CA MET A 1 -59.70 34.62 1.02
C MET A 1 -58.93 33.40 1.41
N SER A 2 -59.23 32.26 0.81
CA SER A 2 -58.52 31.00 1.07
C SER A 2 -57.25 30.98 0.18
N ALA A 3 -56.08 31.01 0.82
CA ALA A 3 -54.84 30.86 0.12
C ALA A 3 -54.76 29.43 -0.45
N ARG A 4 -54.85 29.29 -1.76
CA ARG A 4 -54.56 28.04 -2.48
C ARG A 4 -53.07 27.70 -2.30
N THR A 5 -52.75 26.69 -1.57
CA THR A 5 -51.42 26.07 -1.56
C THR A 5 -51.08 25.63 -2.98
N PRO A 6 -49.90 26.01 -3.54
CA PRO A 6 -49.51 25.56 -4.85
C PRO A 6 -49.39 24.02 -4.86
N PRO A 7 -49.74 23.36 -5.97
CA PRO A 7 -49.67 21.91 -6.07
C PRO A 7 -48.22 21.47 -5.89
N GLN A 8 -47.98 20.62 -4.91
CA GLN A 8 -46.69 19.90 -4.76
C GLN A 8 -46.46 19.15 -6.07
N GLN A 9 -45.59 19.68 -6.93
CA GLN A 9 -45.09 18.93 -8.07
C GLN A 9 -44.43 17.66 -7.52
N SER A 10 -45.06 16.51 -7.73
CA SER A 10 -44.48 15.20 -7.42
C SER A 10 -43.21 15.05 -8.24
N VAL A 11 -42.06 15.19 -7.58
CA VAL A 11 -40.75 14.97 -8.22
C VAL A 11 -40.71 13.51 -8.67
N ARG A 12 -40.94 13.26 -9.97
CA ARG A 12 -40.83 11.92 -10.55
C ARG A 12 -39.38 11.50 -10.52
N LEU A 13 -39.05 10.52 -9.68
CA LEU A 13 -37.73 9.88 -9.70
C LEU A 13 -37.52 9.23 -11.06
N LEU A 14 -36.34 9.43 -11.64
CA LEU A 14 -35.91 8.73 -12.85
C LEU A 14 -35.88 7.20 -12.60
N SER A 15 -35.94 6.41 -13.67
CA SER A 15 -35.71 4.97 -13.55
C SER A 15 -34.28 4.71 -13.10
N PHE A 16 -34.03 3.60 -12.39
CA PHE A 16 -32.67 3.21 -11.95
C PHE A 16 -31.65 3.19 -13.08
N ASP A 17 -32.07 2.69 -14.25
CA ASP A 17 -31.22 2.62 -15.44
C ASP A 17 -30.89 4.01 -16.00
N ALA A 18 -31.82 4.96 -15.92
CA ALA A 18 -31.57 6.34 -16.36
C ALA A 18 -30.62 7.06 -15.39
N GLU A 19 -30.79 6.89 -14.08
CA GLU A 19 -29.85 7.41 -13.06
C GLU A 19 -28.45 6.80 -13.26
N SER A 20 -28.35 5.48 -13.42
CA SER A 20 -27.07 4.79 -13.63
C SER A 20 -26.37 5.23 -14.91
N ARG A 21 -27.10 5.41 -16.01
CA ARG A 21 -26.55 5.93 -17.28
C ARG A 21 -26.04 7.35 -17.15
N THR A 22 -26.76 8.21 -16.42
CA THR A 22 -26.32 9.59 -16.17
C THR A 22 -25.01 9.62 -15.38
N PHE A 23 -24.89 8.81 -14.32
CA PHE A 23 -23.64 8.69 -13.57
C PHE A 23 -22.49 8.11 -14.41
N MET A 24 -22.76 7.15 -15.30
CA MET A 24 -21.73 6.62 -16.20
C MET A 24 -21.25 7.66 -17.19
N ARG A 25 -22.17 8.45 -17.79
CA ARG A 25 -21.81 9.55 -18.70
C ARG A 25 -20.99 10.62 -17.99
N LEU A 26 -21.41 11.03 -16.80
CA LEU A 26 -20.66 12.00 -15.98
C LEU A 26 -19.22 11.51 -15.72
N ARG A 27 -19.04 10.24 -15.37
CA ARG A 27 -17.70 9.66 -15.18
C ARG A 27 -16.89 9.61 -16.46
N ALA A 28 -17.49 9.18 -17.56
CA ALA A 28 -16.81 9.12 -18.83
C ALA A 28 -16.31 10.51 -19.27
N THR A 29 -17.14 11.55 -19.11
CA THR A 29 -16.75 12.95 -19.39
C THR A 29 -15.66 13.43 -18.44
N LEU A 30 -15.77 13.19 -17.14
CA LEU A 30 -14.72 13.58 -16.17
C LEU A 30 -13.40 12.86 -16.43
N ALA A 31 -13.45 11.55 -16.71
CA ALA A 31 -12.26 10.76 -17.05
C ALA A 31 -11.62 11.27 -18.35
N TRP A 32 -12.42 11.52 -19.37
CA TRP A 32 -11.95 12.06 -20.65
C TRP A 32 -11.29 13.44 -20.49
N GLU A 33 -11.93 14.35 -19.77
CA GLU A 33 -11.35 15.68 -19.50
C GLU A 33 -10.07 15.59 -18.67
N THR A 34 -10.01 14.67 -17.71
CA THR A 34 -8.79 14.43 -16.92
C THR A 34 -7.66 13.92 -17.81
N VAL A 35 -7.92 12.93 -18.66
CA VAL A 35 -6.92 12.41 -19.61
C VAL A 35 -6.50 13.49 -20.61
N ARG A 36 -7.46 14.26 -21.13
CA ARG A 36 -7.21 15.34 -22.07
C ARG A 36 -6.36 16.46 -21.46
N SER A 37 -6.63 16.85 -20.22
CA SER A 37 -5.82 17.84 -19.50
C SER A 37 -4.42 17.30 -19.22
N MET A 38 -4.27 16.02 -18.82
CA MET A 38 -2.97 15.38 -18.64
C MET A 38 -2.15 15.34 -19.93
N LEU A 39 -2.78 15.02 -21.05
CA LEU A 39 -2.13 14.99 -22.36
C LEU A 39 -1.72 16.39 -22.85
N ARG A 40 -2.44 17.45 -22.49
CA ARG A 40 -2.15 18.83 -22.89
C ARG A 40 -1.10 19.48 -21.99
N ASP A 41 -1.31 19.38 -20.66
CA ASP A 41 -0.60 20.21 -19.69
C ASP A 41 0.55 19.47 -18.98
N ALA A 42 0.60 18.13 -19.09
CA ALA A 42 1.54 17.31 -18.31
C ALA A 42 2.07 16.09 -19.07
N ARG A 43 2.47 16.25 -20.33
CA ARG A 43 3.00 15.14 -21.17
C ARG A 43 4.17 14.39 -20.52
N LEU A 44 5.13 15.13 -19.95
CA LEU A 44 6.28 14.54 -19.23
C LEU A 44 5.84 13.71 -18.03
N ARG A 45 4.80 14.15 -17.33
CA ARG A 45 4.23 13.44 -16.19
C ARG A 45 3.60 12.12 -16.61
N LEU A 46 2.79 12.15 -17.68
CA LEU A 46 2.14 10.96 -18.20
C LEU A 46 3.18 9.95 -18.70
N SER A 47 4.17 10.40 -19.47
CA SER A 47 5.25 9.54 -19.94
C SER A 47 6.06 8.94 -18.80
N LEU A 48 6.39 9.71 -17.76
CA LEU A 48 7.10 9.20 -16.59
C LEU A 48 6.29 8.11 -15.85
N VAL A 49 5.00 8.33 -15.63
CA VAL A 49 4.12 7.34 -14.99
C VAL A 49 4.04 6.06 -15.82
N VAL A 50 3.85 6.19 -17.14
CA VAL A 50 3.76 5.02 -18.04
C VAL A 50 5.08 4.25 -18.07
N VAL A 51 6.20 4.94 -18.23
CA VAL A 51 7.53 4.32 -18.27
C VAL A 51 7.85 3.63 -16.94
N LEU A 52 7.63 4.33 -15.81
CA LEU A 52 7.92 3.76 -14.49
C LEU A 52 7.02 2.56 -14.17
N SER A 53 5.72 2.65 -14.51
CA SER A 53 4.80 1.52 -14.35
C SER A 53 5.18 0.36 -15.26
N GLY A 54 5.62 0.63 -16.49
CA GLY A 54 6.10 -0.39 -17.42
C GLY A 54 7.38 -1.06 -16.96
N LEU A 55 8.34 -0.28 -16.44
CA LEU A 55 9.58 -0.82 -15.86
C LEU A 55 9.29 -1.69 -14.63
N PHE A 56 8.41 -1.23 -13.74
CA PHE A 56 8.00 -1.99 -12.56
C PHE A 56 7.31 -3.30 -12.96
N TRP A 57 6.38 -3.22 -13.91
CA TRP A 57 5.69 -4.40 -14.45
C TRP A 57 6.66 -5.38 -15.11
N GLY A 58 7.60 -4.87 -15.93
CA GLY A 58 8.62 -5.68 -16.59
C GLY A 58 9.59 -6.34 -15.60
N ALA A 59 9.99 -5.63 -14.54
CA ALA A 59 10.83 -6.18 -13.48
C ALA A 59 10.10 -7.31 -12.71
N LEU A 60 8.83 -7.11 -12.37
CA LEU A 60 8.01 -8.16 -11.74
C LEU A 60 7.81 -9.35 -12.67
N TYR A 61 7.55 -9.09 -13.95
CA TYR A 61 7.42 -10.15 -14.94
C TYR A 61 8.71 -10.97 -15.03
N GLY A 62 9.87 -10.34 -15.14
CA GLY A 62 11.17 -11.01 -15.16
C GLY A 62 11.40 -11.85 -13.89
N LEU A 63 11.11 -11.28 -12.72
CA LEU A 63 11.23 -11.99 -11.45
C LEU A 63 10.33 -13.25 -11.41
N PHE A 64 9.08 -13.13 -11.80
CA PHE A 64 8.15 -14.26 -11.81
C PHE A 64 8.50 -15.28 -12.90
N HIS A 65 8.99 -14.83 -14.05
CA HIS A 65 9.41 -15.71 -15.13
C HIS A 65 10.55 -16.62 -14.69
N GLU A 66 11.61 -16.05 -14.09
CA GLU A 66 12.74 -16.82 -13.54
C GLU A 66 12.27 -17.75 -12.39
N ALA A 67 11.42 -17.25 -11.50
CA ALA A 67 10.88 -18.05 -10.41
C ALA A 67 10.08 -19.26 -10.92
N PHE A 68 9.22 -19.08 -11.92
CA PHE A 68 8.42 -20.19 -12.49
C PHE A 68 9.26 -21.13 -13.32
N THR A 69 10.25 -20.66 -14.05
CA THR A 69 11.19 -21.53 -14.79
C THR A 69 11.95 -22.45 -13.82
N PHE A 70 12.38 -21.91 -12.68
CA PHE A 70 13.02 -22.69 -11.64
C PHE A 70 12.06 -23.69 -10.97
N LEU A 71 10.84 -23.26 -10.63
CA LEU A 71 9.82 -24.08 -9.96
C LEU A 71 9.26 -25.18 -10.86
N ASP A 72 9.10 -24.93 -12.15
CA ASP A 72 8.60 -25.92 -13.11
C ASP A 72 9.56 -27.11 -13.26
N ALA A 73 10.86 -26.86 -13.09
CA ALA A 73 11.90 -27.90 -13.07
C ALA A 73 11.86 -28.76 -11.79
N LEU A 74 11.28 -28.24 -10.68
CA LEU A 74 11.25 -28.92 -9.39
C LEU A 74 9.96 -29.74 -9.18
N HIS A 75 8.80 -29.07 -9.10
CA HIS A 75 7.50 -29.72 -8.88
C HIS A 75 6.34 -28.82 -9.30
N ALA A 76 5.47 -29.30 -10.19
CA ALA A 76 4.32 -28.55 -10.70
C ALA A 76 3.27 -28.19 -9.62
N ASP A 77 3.12 -29.04 -8.58
CA ASP A 77 2.14 -28.83 -7.51
C ASP A 77 2.45 -27.59 -6.64
N VAL A 78 3.74 -27.21 -6.57
CA VAL A 78 4.19 -26.01 -5.83
C VAL A 78 3.63 -24.73 -6.43
N ILE A 79 3.49 -24.70 -7.74
CA ILE A 79 2.98 -23.53 -8.47
C ILE A 79 1.51 -23.28 -8.09
N SER A 80 0.67 -24.32 -8.02
CA SER A 80 -0.74 -24.21 -7.58
C SER A 80 -0.85 -23.58 -6.20
N LEU A 81 -0.06 -24.09 -5.28
CA LEU A 81 -0.03 -23.63 -3.91
C LEU A 81 0.40 -22.16 -3.79
N LEU A 82 1.44 -21.77 -4.55
CA LEU A 82 1.94 -20.39 -4.60
C LEU A 82 0.87 -19.44 -5.15
N PHE A 83 0.17 -19.84 -6.22
CA PHE A 83 -0.95 -19.08 -6.77
C PHE A 83 -2.07 -18.88 -5.74
N ASN A 84 -2.49 -19.96 -5.09
CA ASN A 84 -3.54 -19.91 -4.08
C ASN A 84 -3.17 -19.01 -2.91
N ALA A 85 -1.96 -19.13 -2.37
CA ALA A 85 -1.47 -18.29 -1.29
C ALA A 85 -1.39 -16.82 -1.69
N PHE A 86 -0.85 -16.53 -2.88
CA PHE A 86 -0.72 -15.17 -3.39
C PHE A 86 -2.09 -14.51 -3.60
N PHE A 87 -3.01 -15.16 -4.31
CA PHE A 87 -4.33 -14.61 -4.57
C PHE A 87 -5.21 -14.56 -3.32
N SER A 88 -5.04 -15.47 -2.35
CA SER A 88 -5.69 -15.39 -1.05
C SER A 88 -5.24 -14.17 -0.27
N SER A 89 -3.95 -13.87 -0.26
CA SER A 89 -3.42 -12.69 0.42
C SER A 89 -3.92 -11.39 -0.24
N LEU A 90 -3.91 -11.33 -1.56
CA LEU A 90 -4.46 -10.20 -2.31
C LEU A 90 -5.98 -10.04 -2.11
N MET A 91 -6.72 -11.13 -1.98
CA MET A 91 -8.16 -11.11 -1.68
C MET A 91 -8.43 -10.42 -0.34
N VAL A 92 -7.72 -10.81 0.71
CA VAL A 92 -7.84 -10.18 2.03
C VAL A 92 -7.51 -8.70 1.96
N MET A 93 -6.43 -8.34 1.29
CA MET A 93 -6.02 -6.95 1.10
C MET A 93 -7.09 -6.14 0.34
N LEU A 94 -7.71 -6.72 -0.69
CA LEU A 94 -8.79 -6.08 -1.45
C LEU A 94 -10.04 -5.84 -0.61
N VAL A 95 -10.44 -6.79 0.25
CA VAL A 95 -11.58 -6.62 1.18
C VAL A 95 -11.36 -5.40 2.06
N PHE A 96 -10.20 -5.31 2.73
CA PHE A 96 -9.89 -4.18 3.62
C PHE A 96 -9.75 -2.87 2.86
N SER A 97 -9.03 -2.86 1.74
CA SER A 97 -8.85 -1.67 0.92
C SER A 97 -10.19 -1.11 0.44
N THR A 98 -11.05 -1.96 -0.08
CA THR A 98 -12.37 -1.55 -0.57
C THR A 98 -13.28 -1.09 0.58
N ALA A 99 -13.26 -1.76 1.74
CA ALA A 99 -14.02 -1.33 2.91
C ALA A 99 -13.65 0.10 3.34
N ILE A 100 -12.35 0.44 3.36
CA ILE A 100 -11.85 1.77 3.70
C ILE A 100 -12.26 2.80 2.65
N LEU A 101 -12.13 2.47 1.36
CA LEU A 101 -12.50 3.38 0.26
C LEU A 101 -14.01 3.64 0.22
N VAL A 102 -14.83 2.62 0.45
CA VAL A 102 -16.28 2.74 0.56
C VAL A 102 -16.65 3.59 1.77
N TYR A 103 -16.04 3.38 2.93
CA TYR A 103 -16.25 4.20 4.12
C TYR A 103 -15.93 5.68 3.84
N SER A 104 -14.76 5.96 3.29
CA SER A 104 -14.33 7.32 2.96
C SER A 104 -15.24 7.96 1.91
N GLY A 105 -15.57 7.23 0.83
CA GLY A 105 -16.36 7.73 -0.29
C GLY A 105 -17.84 7.93 0.02
N MET A 106 -18.45 7.07 0.83
CA MET A 106 -19.88 7.09 1.12
C MET A 106 -20.26 7.90 2.37
N TYR A 107 -19.44 7.87 3.41
CA TYR A 107 -19.79 8.48 4.70
C TYR A 107 -19.00 9.76 5.00
N CYS A 108 -17.75 9.90 4.51
CA CYS A 108 -16.91 11.04 4.83
C CYS A 108 -16.84 12.09 3.71
N SER A 109 -17.23 11.77 2.46
CA SER A 109 -17.10 12.68 1.32
C SER A 109 -18.18 13.77 1.31
N THR A 110 -17.80 14.99 0.89
CA THR A 110 -18.73 16.11 0.67
C THR A 110 -19.69 15.86 -0.48
N GLU A 111 -19.24 15.12 -1.50
CA GLU A 111 -20.02 14.72 -2.66
C GLU A 111 -21.16 13.77 -2.28
N ALA A 112 -20.89 12.74 -1.44
CA ALA A 112 -21.94 11.85 -0.96
C ALA A 112 -23.00 12.61 -0.16
N ARG A 113 -22.60 13.63 0.63
CA ARG A 113 -23.53 14.51 1.36
C ARG A 113 -24.45 15.24 0.39
N LEU A 114 -23.89 15.81 -0.68
CA LEU A 114 -24.68 16.50 -1.69
C LEU A 114 -25.64 15.55 -2.41
N LEU A 115 -25.14 14.37 -2.84
CA LEU A 115 -25.95 13.39 -3.56
C LEU A 115 -27.13 12.86 -2.74
N LEU A 116 -26.97 12.73 -1.42
CA LEU A 116 -28.07 12.31 -0.53
C LEU A 116 -29.14 13.37 -0.28
N THR A 117 -28.85 14.66 -0.54
CA THR A 117 -29.87 15.74 -0.49
C THR A 117 -30.67 15.82 -1.78
N LEU A 118 -30.20 15.24 -2.86
CA LEU A 118 -30.93 15.18 -4.13
C LEU A 118 -31.96 14.05 -4.13
N PRO A 119 -33.03 14.13 -4.94
CA PRO A 119 -34.03 13.08 -5.09
C PRO A 119 -33.48 11.89 -5.90
N ILE A 120 -32.42 11.26 -5.41
CA ILE A 120 -31.73 10.11 -6.03
C ILE A 120 -31.92 8.89 -5.12
N ARG A 121 -31.98 7.71 -5.74
CA ARG A 121 -32.07 6.45 -5.00
C ARG A 121 -30.75 6.13 -4.29
N ALA A 122 -30.83 5.68 -3.04
CA ALA A 122 -29.64 5.31 -2.24
C ALA A 122 -28.76 4.26 -2.93
N GLU A 123 -29.39 3.31 -3.61
CA GLU A 123 -28.70 2.26 -4.39
C GLU A 123 -27.93 2.80 -5.60
N ALA A 124 -28.41 3.86 -6.24
CA ALA A 124 -27.72 4.50 -7.37
C ALA A 124 -26.48 5.27 -6.89
N VAL A 125 -26.58 5.97 -5.76
CA VAL A 125 -25.44 6.62 -5.11
C VAL A 125 -24.40 5.58 -4.67
N PHE A 126 -24.85 4.46 -4.07
CA PHE A 126 -23.97 3.34 -3.72
C PHE A 126 -23.26 2.79 -4.94
N ALA A 127 -24.00 2.43 -6.00
CA ALA A 127 -23.41 1.85 -7.21
C ALA A 127 -22.38 2.79 -7.86
N HIS A 128 -22.60 4.11 -7.78
CA HIS A 128 -21.65 5.11 -8.25
C HIS A 128 -20.36 5.09 -7.42
N LYS A 129 -20.48 5.17 -6.08
CA LYS A 129 -19.34 5.20 -5.16
C LYS A 129 -18.62 3.85 -5.06
N PHE A 130 -19.36 2.75 -5.17
CA PHE A 130 -18.77 1.40 -5.20
C PHE A 130 -17.88 1.20 -6.42
N ARG A 131 -18.33 1.62 -7.62
CA ARG A 131 -17.51 1.56 -8.84
C ARG A 131 -16.25 2.41 -8.73
N GLU A 132 -16.32 3.54 -8.02
CA GLU A 132 -15.15 4.37 -7.73
C GLU A 132 -14.15 3.65 -6.82
N ALA A 133 -14.64 3.08 -5.72
CA ALA A 133 -13.83 2.30 -4.79
C ALA A 133 -13.24 1.05 -5.46
N LEU A 134 -14.03 0.35 -6.28
CA LEU A 134 -13.59 -0.83 -7.04
C LEU A 134 -12.41 -0.48 -7.96
N TRP A 135 -12.53 0.58 -8.75
CA TRP A 135 -11.47 1.02 -9.67
C TRP A 135 -10.17 1.36 -8.93
N PHE A 136 -10.27 2.10 -7.81
CA PHE A 136 -9.08 2.47 -7.04
C PHE A 136 -8.48 1.30 -6.25
N SER A 137 -9.28 0.33 -5.79
CA SER A 137 -8.74 -0.83 -5.07
C SER A 137 -8.16 -1.88 -6.01
N SER A 138 -8.73 -2.05 -7.22
CA SER A 138 -8.30 -3.07 -8.18
C SER A 138 -6.96 -2.78 -8.85
N TRP A 139 -6.54 -1.51 -8.89
CA TRP A 139 -5.29 -1.10 -9.53
C TRP A 139 -4.07 -1.89 -9.04
N GLY A 140 -3.90 -1.98 -7.72
CA GLY A 140 -2.78 -2.73 -7.13
C GLY A 140 -2.84 -4.23 -7.43
N PHE A 141 -4.04 -4.80 -7.44
CA PHE A 141 -4.24 -6.20 -7.81
C PHE A 141 -3.85 -6.47 -9.28
N VAL A 142 -4.27 -5.60 -10.20
CA VAL A 142 -3.93 -5.71 -11.62
C VAL A 142 -2.43 -5.57 -11.82
N LEU A 143 -1.80 -4.59 -11.17
CA LEU A 143 -0.37 -4.32 -11.30
C LEU A 143 0.51 -5.48 -10.79
N LEU A 144 0.10 -6.14 -9.71
CA LEU A 144 0.86 -7.25 -9.11
C LEU A 144 0.48 -8.61 -9.71
N GLY A 145 -0.79 -8.84 -9.97
CA GLY A 145 -1.29 -10.13 -10.44
C GLY A 145 -1.04 -10.37 -11.93
N SER A 146 -1.14 -9.32 -12.77
CA SER A 146 -0.99 -9.51 -14.21
C SER A 146 0.40 -9.96 -14.67
N PRO A 147 1.54 -9.46 -14.12
CA PRO A 147 2.85 -9.94 -14.53
C PRO A 147 3.09 -11.40 -14.07
N MET A 148 2.59 -11.77 -12.89
CA MET A 148 2.67 -13.15 -12.41
C MET A 148 1.92 -14.12 -13.32
N LEU A 149 0.68 -13.78 -13.68
CA LEU A 149 -0.14 -14.61 -14.58
C LEU A 149 0.44 -14.67 -15.99
N ALA A 150 0.93 -13.54 -16.51
CA ALA A 150 1.57 -13.50 -17.83
C ALA A 150 2.85 -14.36 -17.87
N ALA A 151 3.69 -14.26 -16.84
CA ALA A 151 4.91 -15.06 -16.73
C ALA A 151 4.60 -16.57 -16.71
N HIS A 152 3.62 -16.99 -15.91
CA HIS A 152 3.18 -18.39 -15.87
C HIS A 152 2.72 -18.91 -17.24
N GLY A 153 1.87 -18.14 -17.94
CA GLY A 153 1.40 -18.53 -19.26
C GLY A 153 2.52 -18.67 -20.30
N MET A 154 3.55 -17.80 -20.21
CA MET A 154 4.71 -17.86 -21.11
C MET A 154 5.61 -19.06 -20.80
N VAL A 155 5.90 -19.33 -19.53
CA VAL A 155 6.74 -20.47 -19.12
C VAL A 155 6.08 -21.80 -19.50
N ARG A 156 4.77 -21.91 -19.35
CA ARG A 156 4.00 -23.11 -19.71
C ARG A 156 3.73 -23.25 -21.23
N GLY A 157 4.07 -22.26 -22.04
CA GLY A 157 3.77 -22.27 -23.47
C GLY A 157 2.26 -22.30 -23.76
N SER A 158 1.47 -21.62 -22.91
CA SER A 158 0.01 -21.64 -22.97
C SER A 158 -0.52 -21.07 -24.27
N ALA A 159 -1.70 -21.55 -24.72
CA ALA A 159 -2.37 -21.06 -25.91
C ALA A 159 -2.88 -19.60 -25.71
N TRP A 160 -3.18 -18.91 -26.81
CA TRP A 160 -3.73 -17.55 -26.77
C TRP A 160 -5.03 -17.43 -25.96
N THR A 161 -5.81 -18.52 -25.86
CA THR A 161 -7.06 -18.60 -25.07
C THR A 161 -6.82 -18.34 -23.58
N TYR A 162 -5.68 -18.78 -23.04
CA TYR A 162 -5.27 -18.46 -21.68
C TYR A 162 -5.17 -16.95 -21.46
N PHE A 163 -4.47 -16.25 -22.33
CA PHE A 163 -4.30 -14.80 -22.24
C PHE A 163 -5.62 -14.04 -22.40
N ALA A 164 -6.52 -14.54 -23.26
CA ALA A 164 -7.86 -13.99 -23.42
C ALA A 164 -8.74 -14.16 -22.16
N LEU A 165 -8.58 -15.25 -21.43
CA LEU A 165 -9.32 -15.53 -20.21
C LEU A 165 -8.77 -14.78 -18.98
N LEU A 166 -7.53 -14.28 -19.00
CA LEU A 166 -6.95 -13.54 -17.88
C LEU A 166 -7.83 -12.37 -17.45
N LEU A 167 -8.25 -11.53 -18.40
CA LEU A 167 -9.03 -10.33 -18.09
C LEU A 167 -10.40 -10.65 -17.46
N PRO A 168 -11.23 -11.55 -18.02
CA PRO A 168 -12.49 -11.96 -17.38
C PRO A 168 -12.30 -12.53 -15.98
N PHE A 169 -11.31 -13.39 -15.78
CA PHE A 169 -11.00 -13.95 -14.46
C PHE A 169 -10.61 -12.88 -13.45
N MET A 170 -9.69 -11.99 -13.81
CA MET A 170 -9.22 -10.91 -12.92
C MET A 170 -10.36 -9.96 -12.55
N VAL A 171 -11.18 -9.55 -13.52
CA VAL A 171 -12.31 -8.64 -13.26
C VAL A 171 -13.33 -9.29 -12.35
N SER A 172 -13.74 -10.54 -12.64
CA SER A 172 -14.73 -11.26 -11.84
C SER A 172 -14.24 -11.51 -10.42
N PHE A 173 -12.96 -11.86 -10.27
CA PHE A 173 -12.36 -12.09 -8.97
C PHE A 173 -12.37 -10.82 -8.09
N VAL A 174 -11.96 -9.67 -8.63
CA VAL A 174 -11.87 -8.41 -7.86
C VAL A 174 -13.22 -7.96 -7.32
N VAL A 175 -14.32 -8.20 -8.05
CA VAL A 175 -15.68 -7.81 -7.62
C VAL A 175 -16.10 -8.52 -6.34
N ILE A 176 -15.67 -9.77 -6.12
CA ILE A 176 -16.04 -10.57 -4.93
C ILE A 176 -15.52 -9.93 -3.63
N PRO A 177 -14.19 -9.76 -3.42
CA PRO A 177 -13.67 -9.15 -2.21
C PRO A 177 -14.09 -7.68 -2.06
N ALA A 178 -14.26 -6.97 -3.18
CA ALA A 178 -14.75 -5.59 -3.13
C ALA A 178 -16.19 -5.53 -2.60
N SER A 179 -17.07 -6.42 -3.05
CA SER A 179 -18.46 -6.50 -2.56
C SER A 179 -18.50 -6.91 -1.09
N LEU A 180 -17.67 -7.87 -0.66
CA LEU A 180 -17.54 -8.26 0.75
C LEU A 180 -17.08 -7.09 1.61
N GLY A 181 -16.08 -6.33 1.17
CA GLY A 181 -15.59 -5.13 1.85
C GLY A 181 -16.68 -4.05 1.98
N ALA A 182 -17.46 -3.82 0.92
CA ALA A 182 -18.57 -2.87 0.94
C ALA A 182 -19.70 -3.31 1.88
N ILE A 183 -20.10 -4.59 1.84
CA ILE A 183 -21.09 -5.18 2.74
C ILE A 183 -20.61 -5.03 4.19
N GLY A 184 -19.38 -5.45 4.48
CA GLY A 184 -18.80 -5.33 5.82
C GLY A 184 -18.77 -3.88 6.32
N CYS A 185 -18.39 -2.93 5.49
CA CYS A 185 -18.41 -1.51 5.83
C CYS A 185 -19.83 -1.01 6.16
N MET A 186 -20.81 -1.31 5.31
CA MET A 186 -22.20 -0.85 5.50
C MET A 186 -22.84 -1.47 6.74
N THR A 187 -22.62 -2.77 6.98
CA THR A 187 -23.12 -3.46 8.18
C THR A 187 -22.53 -2.85 9.45
N LEU A 188 -21.21 -2.65 9.46
CA LEU A 188 -20.51 -2.09 10.61
C LEU A 188 -20.98 -0.66 10.93
N VAL A 189 -21.16 0.18 9.91
CA VAL A 189 -21.62 1.56 10.10
C VAL A 189 -23.09 1.64 10.53
N THR A 190 -23.93 0.73 10.06
CA THR A 190 -25.38 0.81 10.32
C THR A 190 -25.78 0.22 11.67
N TRP A 191 -25.22 -0.97 12.00
CA TRP A 191 -25.64 -1.72 13.18
C TRP A 191 -24.74 -1.57 14.41
N LEU A 192 -23.50 -1.09 14.23
CA LEU A 192 -22.54 -0.92 15.31
C LEU A 192 -22.11 0.55 15.52
N PRO A 193 -23.02 1.53 15.58
CA PRO A 193 -22.64 2.94 15.63
C PRO A 193 -21.87 3.31 16.90
N ARG A 194 -22.25 2.77 18.07
CA ARG A 194 -21.63 3.07 19.37
C ARG A 194 -20.28 2.37 19.59
N LEU A 195 -20.02 1.30 18.85
CA LEU A 195 -18.81 0.46 18.98
C LEU A 195 -17.77 0.71 17.88
N ARG A 196 -17.97 1.70 17.01
CA ARG A 196 -17.13 1.91 15.82
C ARG A 196 -15.64 1.99 16.14
N VAL A 197 -15.28 2.79 17.11
CA VAL A 197 -13.89 2.93 17.54
C VAL A 197 -13.46 1.70 18.34
N GLN A 198 -14.34 1.18 19.22
CA GLN A 198 -14.05 0.00 20.02
C GLN A 198 -14.05 -1.27 19.18
N ALA A 199 -15.02 -1.46 18.27
CA ALA A 199 -15.06 -2.61 17.35
C ALA A 199 -13.90 -2.60 16.37
N PHE A 200 -13.47 -1.43 15.94
CA PHE A 200 -12.26 -1.32 15.13
C PHE A 200 -11.02 -1.72 15.94
N TRP A 201 -10.88 -1.25 17.17
CA TRP A 201 -9.79 -1.65 18.06
C TRP A 201 -9.85 -3.14 18.41
N VAL A 202 -11.03 -3.68 18.66
CA VAL A 202 -11.23 -5.12 18.89
C VAL A 202 -10.94 -5.93 17.63
N ALA A 203 -11.39 -5.48 16.46
CA ALA A 203 -11.07 -6.14 15.19
C ALA A 203 -9.58 -6.03 14.84
N ALA A 204 -8.96 -4.87 15.05
CA ALA A 204 -7.54 -4.67 14.83
C ALA A 204 -6.68 -5.46 15.82
N THR A 205 -7.05 -5.48 17.11
CA THR A 205 -6.34 -6.29 18.12
C THR A 205 -6.61 -7.79 17.93
N ALA A 206 -7.80 -8.20 17.52
CA ALA A 206 -8.09 -9.58 17.16
C ALA A 206 -7.36 -10.02 15.88
N ALA A 207 -7.29 -9.16 14.87
CA ALA A 207 -6.51 -9.42 13.66
C ALA A 207 -5.01 -9.45 13.95
N CYS A 208 -4.48 -8.50 14.72
CA CYS A 208 -3.09 -8.53 15.18
C CYS A 208 -2.81 -9.71 16.10
N GLY A 209 -3.70 -9.98 17.06
CA GLY A 209 -3.58 -11.13 17.97
C GLY A 209 -3.68 -12.46 17.25
N GLY A 210 -4.62 -12.59 16.30
CA GLY A 210 -4.77 -13.75 15.43
C GLY A 210 -3.57 -13.92 14.52
N ALA A 211 -3.05 -12.85 13.96
CA ALA A 211 -1.85 -12.84 13.14
C ALA A 211 -0.59 -13.18 13.97
N ILE A 212 -0.47 -12.63 15.18
CA ILE A 212 0.60 -12.96 16.13
C ILE A 212 0.47 -14.42 16.58
N TRP A 213 -0.72 -14.90 16.91
CA TRP A 213 -0.97 -16.28 17.28
C TRP A 213 -0.67 -17.25 16.14
N LEU A 214 -1.11 -16.92 14.91
CA LEU A 214 -0.82 -17.69 13.70
C LEU A 214 0.69 -17.68 13.42
N GLY A 215 1.32 -16.51 13.51
CA GLY A 215 2.78 -16.37 13.41
C GLY A 215 3.50 -17.17 14.49
N TRP A 216 3.07 -17.07 15.75
CA TRP A 216 3.63 -17.85 16.86
C TRP A 216 3.43 -19.35 16.68
N SER A 217 2.24 -19.81 16.28
CA SER A 217 1.96 -21.22 16.02
C SER A 217 2.77 -21.78 14.84
N LEU A 218 3.10 -20.92 13.88
CA LEU A 218 3.98 -21.24 12.76
C LEU A 218 5.45 -21.29 13.20
N VAL A 219 5.88 -20.36 14.05
CA VAL A 219 7.27 -20.18 14.50
C VAL A 219 7.67 -21.20 15.59
N SER A 220 6.79 -21.48 16.54
CA SER A 220 7.12 -22.31 17.71
C SER A 220 7.37 -23.79 17.40
N ARG A 221 7.07 -24.24 16.19
CA ARG A 221 7.15 -25.65 15.79
C ARG A 221 8.24 -25.99 14.76
N VAL A 222 9.09 -25.02 14.35
CA VAL A 222 10.05 -25.24 13.27
C VAL A 222 11.48 -24.84 13.67
N ARG A 223 12.22 -25.76 14.19
CA ARG A 223 13.68 -25.88 14.02
C ARG A 223 13.89 -26.92 12.94
N ILE A 224 14.06 -26.55 11.70
CA ILE A 224 14.31 -27.51 10.61
C ILE A 224 15.18 -26.82 9.56
N ASP A 225 16.23 -27.50 9.13
CA ASP A 225 17.11 -27.10 8.04
C ASP A 225 16.31 -26.76 6.78
N MET A 226 16.51 -25.55 6.26
CA MET A 226 16.00 -25.14 4.97
C MET A 226 16.51 -26.08 3.90
N MET A 227 15.63 -26.45 2.96
CA MET A 227 15.86 -27.40 1.86
C MET A 227 15.82 -28.88 2.22
N SER A 228 15.41 -29.30 3.42
CA SER A 228 15.05 -30.71 3.64
C SER A 228 13.68 -31.02 3.02
N ALA A 229 13.51 -32.22 2.45
CA ALA A 229 12.23 -32.70 1.92
C ALA A 229 11.09 -32.54 2.95
N ALA A 230 11.37 -32.76 4.21
CA ALA A 230 10.44 -32.59 5.33
C ALA A 230 10.02 -31.13 5.58
N TRP A 231 10.85 -30.15 5.24
CA TRP A 231 10.49 -28.72 5.28
C TRP A 231 9.50 -28.39 4.17
N PHE A 232 9.76 -28.86 2.96
CA PHE A 232 8.85 -28.69 1.82
C PHE A 232 7.48 -29.30 2.13
N GLU A 233 7.42 -30.56 2.54
CA GLU A 233 6.14 -31.22 2.87
C GLU A 233 5.34 -30.48 3.95
N ARG A 234 5.98 -30.00 5.01
CA ARG A 234 5.29 -29.29 6.10
C ARG A 234 4.86 -27.88 5.69
N THR A 235 5.66 -27.18 4.90
CA THR A 235 5.31 -25.85 4.39
C THR A 235 4.13 -25.98 3.42
N PHE A 236 4.15 -26.99 2.57
CA PHE A 236 3.07 -27.29 1.66
C PHE A 236 1.78 -27.72 2.37
N ALA A 237 1.87 -28.59 3.38
CA ALA A 237 0.71 -28.96 4.17
C ALA A 237 0.04 -27.78 4.90
N ARG A 238 0.80 -26.73 5.22
CA ARG A 238 0.25 -25.49 5.83
C ARG A 238 -0.35 -24.55 4.81
N LEU A 239 0.27 -24.41 3.65
CA LEU A 239 -0.27 -23.64 2.57
C LEU A 239 -1.52 -24.31 1.96
N ALA A 240 -1.69 -25.62 2.15
CA ALA A 240 -2.90 -26.34 1.75
C ALA A 240 -4.19 -25.80 2.40
N ILE A 241 -4.11 -25.02 3.48
CA ILE A 241 -5.26 -24.26 4.01
C ILE A 241 -5.79 -23.26 2.97
N THR A 242 -4.95 -22.73 2.08
CA THR A 242 -5.36 -21.83 0.99
C THR A 242 -6.00 -22.57 -0.18
N GLU A 243 -5.85 -23.89 -0.25
CA GLU A 243 -6.46 -24.76 -1.29
C GLU A 243 -7.90 -25.17 -0.97
N GLN A 244 -8.54 -24.54 0.01
CA GLN A 244 -9.94 -24.84 0.26
C GLN A 244 -10.80 -24.43 -0.94
N LYS A 245 -11.54 -25.38 -1.49
CA LYS A 245 -12.41 -25.22 -2.67
C LYS A 245 -13.50 -24.15 -2.50
N LEU A 246 -13.69 -23.63 -1.29
CA LEU A 246 -14.64 -22.57 -0.97
C LEU A 246 -14.12 -21.16 -1.28
N PHE A 247 -12.81 -20.97 -1.38
CA PHE A 247 -12.24 -19.65 -1.58
C PHE A 247 -12.24 -19.21 -3.06
N PRO A 248 -12.66 -17.97 -3.34
CA PRO A 248 -12.58 -17.40 -4.70
C PRO A 248 -11.17 -17.40 -5.30
N SER A 249 -10.14 -17.31 -4.46
CA SER A 249 -8.73 -17.43 -4.87
C SER A 249 -8.41 -18.79 -5.47
N TRP A 250 -8.99 -19.86 -4.92
CA TRP A 250 -8.85 -21.20 -5.45
C TRP A 250 -9.53 -21.35 -6.82
N TRP A 251 -10.73 -20.76 -7.00
CA TRP A 251 -11.43 -20.79 -8.31
C TRP A 251 -10.65 -20.03 -9.38
N LEU A 252 -10.04 -18.90 -9.02
CA LEU A 252 -9.18 -18.14 -9.93
C LEU A 252 -7.94 -18.95 -10.31
N ALA A 253 -7.21 -19.47 -9.33
CA ALA A 253 -5.98 -20.20 -9.54
C ALA A 253 -6.24 -21.48 -10.36
N SER A 254 -7.19 -22.33 -9.92
CA SER A 254 -7.53 -23.58 -10.60
C SER A 254 -8.05 -23.33 -12.02
N GLY A 255 -8.94 -22.33 -12.19
CA GLY A 255 -9.48 -22.01 -13.52
C GLY A 255 -8.40 -21.55 -14.51
N LEU A 256 -7.42 -20.76 -14.07
CA LEU A 256 -6.33 -20.33 -14.94
C LEU A 256 -5.28 -21.43 -15.16
N MET A 257 -5.04 -22.29 -14.17
CA MET A 257 -4.16 -23.44 -14.36
C MET A 257 -4.73 -24.46 -15.35
N GLU A 258 -6.05 -24.70 -15.32
CA GLU A 258 -6.73 -25.52 -16.32
C GLU A 258 -6.68 -24.88 -17.72
N ALA A 259 -6.87 -23.55 -17.81
CA ALA A 259 -6.71 -22.81 -19.06
C ALA A 259 -5.29 -22.87 -19.64
N ALA A 260 -4.28 -23.05 -18.78
CA ALA A 260 -2.88 -23.16 -19.19
C ALA A 260 -2.51 -24.55 -19.71
N ARG A 261 -3.36 -25.58 -19.53
CA ARG A 261 -3.12 -26.92 -20.04
C ARG A 261 -3.19 -26.95 -21.57
N THR A 262 -2.18 -27.49 -22.19
CA THR A 262 -2.05 -27.63 -23.65
C THR A 262 -1.87 -29.08 -24.02
N GLU A 263 -2.53 -29.55 -25.09
CA GLU A 263 -2.30 -30.88 -25.68
C GLU A 263 -1.02 -30.90 -26.51
N ARG A 264 -0.72 -29.77 -27.16
CA ARG A 264 0.52 -29.50 -27.91
C ARG A 264 0.90 -28.02 -27.67
N PRO A 265 2.17 -27.64 -27.82
CA PRO A 265 2.57 -26.26 -27.69
C PRO A 265 1.66 -25.32 -28.49
N GLY A 266 0.98 -24.38 -27.80
CA GLY A 266 0.07 -23.40 -28.40
C GLY A 266 -1.35 -23.89 -28.71
N VAL A 267 -1.71 -25.20 -28.50
CA VAL A 267 -3.05 -25.74 -28.70
C VAL A 267 -3.69 -26.00 -27.33
N PRO A 268 -4.83 -25.36 -27.01
CA PRO A 268 -5.51 -25.58 -25.74
C PRO A 268 -6.08 -26.98 -25.65
N SER A 269 -6.07 -27.62 -24.47
CA SER A 269 -6.80 -28.84 -24.24
C SER A 269 -8.31 -28.53 -24.15
N ALA A 270 -9.13 -29.29 -24.84
CA ALA A 270 -10.58 -29.10 -24.85
C ALA A 270 -11.18 -29.28 -23.45
N ASP A 271 -10.72 -30.27 -22.69
CA ASP A 271 -11.16 -30.55 -21.32
C ASP A 271 -10.72 -29.42 -20.38
N GLY A 272 -9.48 -28.93 -20.49
CA GLY A 272 -8.96 -27.81 -19.68
C GLY A 272 -9.71 -26.50 -19.93
N LEU A 273 -10.10 -26.21 -21.18
CA LEU A 273 -10.94 -25.04 -21.48
C LEU A 273 -12.34 -25.19 -20.89
N GLY A 274 -12.95 -26.37 -20.97
CA GLY A 274 -14.28 -26.66 -20.40
C GLY A 274 -14.28 -26.44 -18.88
N GLU A 275 -13.29 -26.95 -18.17
CA GLU A 275 -13.12 -26.76 -16.71
C GLU A 275 -12.84 -25.31 -16.37
N SER A 276 -11.96 -24.62 -17.10
CA SER A 276 -11.67 -23.21 -16.91
C SER A 276 -12.92 -22.34 -17.03
N LEU A 277 -13.76 -22.58 -18.06
CA LEU A 277 -15.02 -21.86 -18.23
C LEU A 277 -16.02 -22.13 -17.10
N ARG A 278 -16.06 -23.35 -16.53
CA ARG A 278 -16.88 -23.64 -15.34
C ARG A 278 -16.42 -22.81 -14.13
N PHE A 279 -15.12 -22.72 -13.88
CA PHE A 279 -14.58 -21.86 -12.80
C PHE A 279 -14.85 -20.39 -13.05
N LEU A 280 -14.75 -19.92 -14.30
CA LEU A 280 -15.11 -18.56 -14.65
C LEU A 280 -16.60 -18.29 -14.39
N ALA A 281 -17.48 -19.18 -14.82
CA ALA A 281 -18.91 -19.06 -14.56
C ALA A 281 -19.22 -19.00 -13.06
N LEU A 282 -18.54 -19.82 -12.25
CA LEU A 282 -18.67 -19.81 -10.81
C LEU A 282 -18.23 -18.47 -10.21
N LEU A 283 -17.09 -17.91 -10.65
CA LEU A 283 -16.61 -16.60 -10.21
C LEU A 283 -17.59 -15.49 -10.62
N VAL A 284 -18.06 -15.47 -11.85
CA VAL A 284 -19.03 -14.48 -12.35
C VAL A 284 -20.34 -14.57 -11.57
N ALA A 285 -20.87 -15.76 -11.36
CA ALA A 285 -22.12 -15.96 -10.61
C ALA A 285 -22.01 -15.41 -9.17
N ASN A 286 -20.92 -15.73 -8.47
CA ASN A 286 -20.69 -15.24 -7.13
C ASN A 286 -20.42 -13.72 -7.10
N ALA A 287 -19.70 -13.18 -8.07
CA ALA A 287 -19.46 -11.74 -8.19
C ALA A 287 -20.79 -10.97 -8.37
N VAL A 288 -21.66 -11.45 -9.27
CA VAL A 288 -22.98 -10.84 -9.52
C VAL A 288 -23.88 -10.97 -8.28
N ALA A 289 -23.91 -12.15 -7.64
CA ALA A 289 -24.72 -12.38 -6.45
C ALA A 289 -24.31 -11.46 -5.27
N LEU A 290 -23.00 -11.34 -5.01
CA LEU A 290 -22.50 -10.48 -3.94
C LEU A 290 -22.69 -8.99 -4.27
N GLN A 291 -22.52 -8.58 -5.50
CA GLN A 291 -22.79 -7.21 -5.93
C GLN A 291 -24.28 -6.87 -5.81
N TRP A 292 -25.17 -7.79 -6.17
CA TRP A 292 -26.61 -7.63 -5.97
C TRP A 292 -26.95 -7.51 -4.48
N LEU A 293 -26.39 -8.38 -3.64
CA LEU A 293 -26.57 -8.34 -2.18
C LEU A 293 -26.07 -7.00 -1.59
N ALA A 294 -24.91 -6.51 -2.04
CA ALA A 294 -24.37 -5.20 -1.62
C ALA A 294 -25.32 -4.05 -2.03
N GLY A 295 -25.89 -4.09 -3.23
CA GLY A 295 -26.88 -3.12 -3.71
C GLY A 295 -28.18 -3.18 -2.92
N TRP A 296 -28.69 -4.38 -2.61
CA TRP A 296 -29.87 -4.57 -1.75
C TRP A 296 -29.64 -4.02 -0.34
N LEU A 297 -28.47 -4.34 0.24
CA LEU A 297 -28.09 -3.81 1.55
C LEU A 297 -28.01 -2.28 1.55
N ALA A 298 -27.45 -1.69 0.50
CA ALA A 298 -27.39 -0.23 0.36
C ALA A 298 -28.78 0.41 0.33
N ARG A 299 -29.75 -0.22 -0.34
CA ARG A 299 -31.16 0.25 -0.37
C ARG A 299 -31.74 0.32 1.03
N VAL A 300 -31.48 -0.68 1.87
CA VAL A 300 -32.06 -0.82 3.22
C VAL A 300 -31.27 -0.01 4.26
N ALA A 301 -29.95 -0.05 4.19
CA ALA A 301 -29.07 0.35 5.29
C ALA A 301 -28.37 1.70 5.08
N TYR A 302 -28.10 2.13 3.85
CA TYR A 302 -27.21 3.27 3.60
C TYR A 302 -27.72 4.59 4.19
N ARG A 303 -28.99 4.95 3.94
CA ARG A 303 -29.54 6.21 4.49
C ARG A 303 -29.61 6.21 6.01
N ARG A 304 -29.99 5.07 6.62
CA ARG A 304 -30.02 4.92 8.09
C ARG A 304 -28.60 5.03 8.67
N GLY A 305 -27.64 4.31 8.07
CA GLY A 305 -26.23 4.38 8.48
C GLY A 305 -25.64 5.79 8.36
N TYR A 306 -25.98 6.51 7.30
CA TYR A 306 -25.55 7.90 7.12
C TYR A 306 -26.15 8.85 8.15
N SER A 307 -27.46 8.74 8.45
CA SER A 307 -28.13 9.55 9.48
C SER A 307 -27.51 9.32 10.85
N ASN A 308 -27.30 8.06 11.22
CA ASN A 308 -26.63 7.69 12.47
C ASN A 308 -25.21 8.24 12.53
N PHE A 309 -24.47 8.16 11.42
CA PHE A 309 -23.11 8.69 11.32
C PHE A 309 -23.06 10.20 11.53
N VAL A 310 -23.98 10.96 10.92
CA VAL A 310 -24.04 12.43 11.06
C VAL A 310 -24.54 12.83 12.46
N ALA A 311 -25.51 12.13 13.02
CA ALA A 311 -26.03 12.41 14.36
C ALA A 311 -24.99 12.19 15.47
N GLU A 312 -24.05 11.27 15.25
CA GLU A 312 -22.98 10.96 16.20
C GLU A 312 -21.71 11.84 16.03
N LEU A 313 -21.67 12.72 15.02
CA LEU A 313 -20.56 13.69 14.94
C LEU A 313 -20.53 14.46 16.27
N PRO A 314 -19.46 14.30 17.07
CA PRO A 314 -19.44 14.83 18.42
C PRO A 314 -19.62 16.35 18.37
N SER A 315 -20.70 16.83 19.01
CA SER A 315 -20.82 18.25 19.35
C SER A 315 -19.51 18.66 20.03
N ARG A 316 -19.02 19.86 19.74
CA ARG A 316 -17.71 20.42 20.11
C ARG A 316 -17.36 20.39 21.61
N ARG A 317 -17.53 19.29 22.33
CA ARG A 317 -17.02 19.16 23.70
C ARG A 317 -15.48 19.11 23.65
N ARG A 318 -14.86 20.13 24.23
CA ARG A 318 -13.41 20.16 24.49
C ARG A 318 -13.06 18.94 25.36
N ARG A 319 -12.51 17.89 24.74
CA ARG A 319 -11.95 16.78 25.52
C ARG A 319 -10.62 17.26 26.11
N PRO A 320 -10.37 17.00 27.42
CA PRO A 320 -9.09 17.35 28.05
C PRO A 320 -7.93 16.65 27.30
N LEU A 321 -6.73 17.24 27.40
CA LEU A 321 -5.52 16.67 26.85
C LEU A 321 -5.33 15.24 27.39
N GLY A 322 -5.31 14.23 26.51
CA GLY A 322 -5.00 12.86 26.90
C GLY A 322 -3.54 12.75 27.40
N TRP A 323 -3.23 11.67 28.14
CA TRP A 323 -1.87 11.40 28.60
C TRP A 323 -0.85 11.37 27.45
N PHE A 324 -1.27 10.87 26.29
CA PHE A 324 -0.47 10.80 25.07
C PHE A 324 -0.15 12.18 24.49
N ASP A 325 -1.11 13.13 24.52
CA ASP A 325 -0.91 14.53 24.14
C ASP A 325 0.09 15.22 25.07
N ARG A 326 0.14 14.81 26.36
CA ARG A 326 1.10 15.31 27.35
C ARG A 326 2.49 14.76 27.15
N MET A 327 2.61 13.48 26.87
CA MET A 327 3.89 12.80 26.63
C MET A 327 4.61 13.34 25.37
N LEU A 328 3.89 13.47 24.25
CA LEU A 328 4.43 14.06 23.02
C LEU A 328 4.63 15.58 23.14
N GLY A 329 3.79 16.24 23.94
CA GLY A 329 4.03 17.62 24.31
C GLY A 329 5.31 17.80 25.13
N GLY A 330 5.76 16.77 25.86
CA GLY A 330 7.04 16.74 26.58
C GLY A 330 8.24 16.60 25.64
N ALA A 331 8.14 15.75 24.62
CA ALA A 331 9.22 15.57 23.63
C ALA A 331 9.52 16.84 22.81
N GLY A 332 8.56 17.77 22.68
CA GLY A 332 8.74 19.05 21.98
C GLY A 332 9.21 20.22 22.87
N VAL A 333 9.58 19.99 24.13
CA VAL A 333 9.98 21.05 25.07
C VAL A 333 11.21 21.81 24.58
N ALA A 334 12.14 21.15 23.90
CA ALA A 334 13.33 21.75 23.30
C ALA A 334 13.03 22.65 22.09
N ALA A 335 11.86 22.55 21.46
CA ALA A 335 11.54 23.18 20.17
C ALA A 335 10.74 24.50 20.25
N GLY A 336 10.46 25.00 21.45
CA GLY A 336 9.68 26.23 21.66
C GLY A 336 8.15 26.01 21.60
N ARG A 337 7.41 26.90 22.32
CA ARG A 337 5.94 26.80 22.45
C ARG A 337 5.15 26.71 21.14
N PRO A 338 5.42 27.52 20.07
CA PRO A 338 4.62 27.48 18.85
C PRO A 338 4.80 26.19 18.06
N LEU A 339 6.02 25.66 17.93
CA LEU A 339 6.31 24.42 17.21
C LEU A 339 5.63 23.22 17.90
N ARG A 340 5.65 23.19 19.22
CA ARG A 340 4.95 22.19 20.02
C ARG A 340 3.44 22.17 19.78
N LEU A 341 2.80 23.34 19.71
CA LEU A 341 1.35 23.44 19.44
C LEU A 341 1.00 22.93 18.06
N LEU A 342 1.83 23.22 17.05
CA LEU A 342 1.66 22.73 15.68
C LEU A 342 1.80 21.20 15.62
N LEU A 343 2.80 20.63 16.28
CA LEU A 343 2.99 19.16 16.38
C LEU A 343 1.78 18.47 17.03
N VAL A 344 1.31 19.00 18.17
CA VAL A 344 0.13 18.44 18.86
C VAL A 344 -1.12 18.55 17.98
N LYS A 345 -1.27 19.63 17.21
CA LYS A 345 -2.36 19.79 16.24
C LYS A 345 -2.31 18.69 15.19
N ASP A 346 -1.14 18.49 14.54
CA ASP A 346 -0.98 17.52 13.47
C ASP A 346 -1.18 16.07 13.97
N LEU A 347 -0.67 15.75 15.16
CA LEU A 347 -0.90 14.46 15.81
C LEU A 347 -2.39 14.20 16.09
N ARG A 348 -3.12 15.22 16.55
CA ARG A 348 -4.56 15.11 16.78
C ARG A 348 -5.33 14.92 15.49
N LEU A 349 -4.94 15.58 14.41
CA LEU A 349 -5.51 15.39 13.10
C LEU A 349 -5.29 13.95 12.61
N PHE A 350 -4.04 13.48 12.67
CA PHE A 350 -3.69 12.10 12.30
C PHE A 350 -4.49 11.06 13.11
N ARG A 351 -4.56 11.20 14.44
CA ARG A 351 -5.31 10.28 15.31
C ARG A 351 -6.81 10.26 15.03
N ARG A 352 -7.39 11.37 14.56
CA ARG A 352 -8.81 11.47 14.22
C ARG A 352 -9.15 10.93 12.84
N ASP A 353 -8.19 10.85 11.97
CA ASP A 353 -8.36 10.30 10.63
C ASP A 353 -8.11 8.79 10.64
N ILE A 354 -9.21 8.04 10.82
CA ILE A 354 -9.19 6.57 10.86
C ILE A 354 -8.55 5.98 9.59
N SER A 355 -8.75 6.63 8.44
CA SER A 355 -8.20 6.16 7.17
C SER A 355 -6.67 6.19 7.14
N GLN A 356 -6.05 7.22 7.74
CA GLN A 356 -4.60 7.37 7.76
C GLN A 356 -3.94 6.35 8.69
N TRP A 357 -4.36 6.30 9.95
CA TRP A 357 -3.67 5.43 10.90
C TRP A 357 -4.02 3.95 10.73
N SER A 358 -5.20 3.60 10.16
CA SER A 358 -5.50 2.21 9.82
C SER A 358 -4.56 1.67 8.73
N GLN A 359 -4.27 2.46 7.71
CA GLN A 359 -3.31 2.08 6.67
C GLN A 359 -1.89 1.97 7.24
N PHE A 360 -1.49 2.90 8.11
CA PHE A 360 -0.23 2.82 8.83
C PHE A 360 -0.13 1.49 9.60
N LEU A 361 -1.14 1.15 10.39
CA LEU A 361 -1.19 -0.08 11.18
C LEU A 361 -1.14 -1.34 10.30
N ILE A 362 -1.88 -1.35 9.18
CA ILE A 362 -1.88 -2.47 8.25
C ILE A 362 -0.48 -2.68 7.65
N PHE A 363 0.14 -1.63 7.10
CA PHE A 363 1.44 -1.75 6.45
C PHE A 363 2.55 -2.15 7.43
N PHE A 364 2.66 -1.45 8.55
CA PHE A 364 3.70 -1.72 9.55
C PHE A 364 3.39 -3.00 10.35
N GLY A 365 2.12 -3.31 10.57
CA GLY A 365 1.69 -4.54 11.23
C GLY A 365 1.99 -5.79 10.39
N LEU A 366 1.66 -5.78 9.09
CA LEU A 366 1.99 -6.89 8.18
C LEU A 366 3.50 -7.08 8.05
N LEU A 367 4.26 -5.99 7.97
CA LEU A 367 5.71 -6.05 7.90
C LEU A 367 6.32 -6.61 9.19
N GLY A 368 5.82 -6.18 10.35
CA GLY A 368 6.24 -6.73 11.64
C GLY A 368 5.96 -8.24 11.74
N LEU A 369 4.82 -8.67 11.22
CA LEU A 369 4.42 -10.08 11.16
C LEU A 369 5.34 -10.89 10.24
N TYR A 370 5.68 -10.34 9.08
CA TYR A 370 6.66 -10.93 8.17
C TYR A 370 8.04 -11.09 8.87
N PHE A 371 8.50 -10.06 9.57
CA PHE A 371 9.80 -10.13 10.25
C PHE A 371 9.83 -11.13 11.42
N LEU A 372 8.74 -11.27 12.17
CA LEU A 372 8.60 -12.30 13.18
C LEU A 372 8.74 -13.71 12.59
N ASN A 373 8.34 -13.88 11.33
CA ASN A 373 8.44 -15.18 10.65
C ASN A 373 9.86 -15.49 10.14
N LEU A 374 10.75 -14.51 10.03
CA LEU A 374 12.14 -14.70 9.57
C LEU A 374 12.94 -15.65 10.47
N ARG A 375 12.64 -15.72 11.77
CA ARG A 375 13.29 -16.65 12.72
C ARG A 375 13.10 -18.12 12.37
N SER A 376 12.11 -18.43 11.53
CA SER A 376 11.82 -19.81 11.13
C SER A 376 12.83 -20.37 10.13
N PHE A 377 13.75 -19.55 9.66
CA PHE A 377 14.69 -19.90 8.61
C PHE A 377 16.12 -19.86 9.16
N ASP A 378 16.84 -20.96 9.02
CA ASP A 378 18.28 -21.02 9.32
C ASP A 378 19.05 -20.49 8.10
N TYR A 379 19.46 -19.23 8.16
CA TYR A 379 20.26 -18.59 7.11
C TYR A 379 21.76 -18.80 7.39
N ASN A 380 22.50 -19.20 6.38
CA ASN A 380 23.96 -19.08 6.40
C ASN A 380 24.32 -17.57 6.57
N ASN A 381 25.29 -17.24 7.41
CA ASN A 381 25.66 -15.87 7.78
C ASN A 381 25.83 -14.92 6.58
N ALA A 382 26.27 -15.43 5.44
CA ALA A 382 26.41 -14.70 4.20
C ALA A 382 25.08 -14.20 3.64
N TYR A 383 24.09 -15.09 3.57
CA TYR A 383 22.74 -14.74 3.05
C TYR A 383 21.93 -13.90 4.05
N ALA A 384 22.12 -14.11 5.36
CA ALA A 384 21.47 -13.31 6.38
C ALA A 384 21.77 -11.82 6.23
N SER A 385 23.01 -11.48 5.89
CA SER A 385 23.44 -10.10 5.62
C SER A 385 22.69 -9.48 4.42
N MET A 386 22.62 -10.19 3.29
CA MET A 386 21.89 -9.71 2.11
C MET A 386 20.39 -9.50 2.41
N ILE A 387 19.78 -10.43 3.13
CA ILE A 387 18.38 -10.34 3.52
C ILE A 387 18.15 -9.13 4.44
N GLY A 388 19.09 -8.82 5.35
CA GLY A 388 19.03 -7.62 6.19
C GLY A 388 18.94 -6.33 5.37
N TYR A 389 19.78 -6.17 4.34
CA TYR A 389 19.70 -5.00 3.44
C TYR A 389 18.41 -5.00 2.59
N LEU A 390 17.93 -6.15 2.15
CA LEU A 390 16.66 -6.26 1.44
C LEU A 390 15.49 -5.83 2.34
N ASN A 391 15.49 -6.28 3.60
CA ASN A 391 14.47 -5.88 4.58
C ASN A 391 14.53 -4.38 4.88
N LEU A 392 15.72 -3.79 4.96
CA LEU A 392 15.91 -2.35 5.08
C LEU A 392 15.30 -1.61 3.86
N ALA A 393 15.49 -2.14 2.64
CA ALA A 393 14.88 -1.59 1.43
C ALA A 393 13.35 -1.65 1.50
N VAL A 394 12.79 -2.78 1.94
CA VAL A 394 11.33 -2.96 2.09
C VAL A 394 10.75 -1.98 3.12
N VAL A 395 11.40 -1.80 4.27
CA VAL A 395 11.01 -0.79 5.28
C VAL A 395 11.02 0.61 4.66
N GLY A 396 12.08 0.95 3.92
CA GLY A 396 12.20 2.22 3.21
C GLY A 396 11.09 2.44 2.18
N LEU A 397 10.76 1.43 1.37
CA LEU A 397 9.68 1.51 0.35
C LEU A 397 8.30 1.71 0.99
N ILE A 398 8.01 1.01 2.09
CA ILE A 398 6.77 1.18 2.84
C ILE A 398 6.72 2.61 3.42
N LEU A 399 7.80 3.08 4.01
CA LEU A 399 7.90 4.44 4.53
C LEU A 399 7.75 5.48 3.42
N SER A 400 8.36 5.28 2.25
CA SER A 400 8.20 6.14 1.08
C SER A 400 6.75 6.24 0.64
N THR A 401 6.04 5.12 0.58
CA THR A 401 4.62 5.07 0.26
C THR A 401 3.80 5.85 1.29
N PHE A 402 4.09 5.65 2.57
CA PHE A 402 3.41 6.34 3.67
C PHE A 402 3.68 7.85 3.63
N THR A 403 4.94 8.28 3.50
CA THR A 403 5.30 9.71 3.47
C THR A 403 4.72 10.41 2.25
N THR A 404 4.73 9.77 1.08
CA THR A 404 4.11 10.35 -0.13
C THR A 404 2.60 10.46 0.00
N ARG A 405 1.94 9.48 0.62
CA ARG A 405 0.48 9.46 0.72
C ARG A 405 -0.09 10.34 1.81
N PHE A 406 0.61 10.49 2.94
CA PHE A 406 0.10 11.19 4.12
C PHE A 406 0.89 12.45 4.47
N VAL A 407 2.20 12.41 4.36
CA VAL A 407 3.06 13.54 4.76
C VAL A 407 3.11 14.60 3.67
N TYR A 408 3.29 14.20 2.42
CA TYR A 408 3.31 15.12 1.28
C TYR A 408 2.02 15.99 1.20
N PRO A 409 0.78 15.46 1.37
CA PRO A 409 -0.43 16.27 1.33
C PRO A 409 -0.66 17.16 2.54
N MET A 410 0.08 17.02 3.64
CA MET A 410 -0.23 17.70 4.91
C MET A 410 -0.32 19.22 4.80
N ILE A 411 0.48 19.83 3.94
CA ILE A 411 0.44 21.29 3.71
C ILE A 411 -0.78 21.64 2.86
N SER A 412 -1.04 20.89 1.82
CA SER A 412 -2.20 21.07 0.94
C SER A 412 -3.53 20.90 1.69
N LEU A 413 -3.58 19.99 2.66
CA LEU A 413 -4.79 19.72 3.47
C LEU A 413 -5.14 20.85 4.45
N GLU A 414 -4.25 21.80 4.73
CA GLU A 414 -4.62 23.04 5.43
C GLU A 414 -5.61 23.86 4.55
N GLY A 415 -5.54 23.71 3.23
CA GLY A 415 -6.54 24.07 2.24
C GLY A 415 -7.03 25.52 2.37
N ARG A 416 -8.35 25.71 2.22
CA ARG A 416 -9.00 27.02 2.30
C ARG A 416 -8.85 27.72 3.67
N ARG A 417 -8.39 27.02 4.71
CA ARG A 417 -8.16 27.57 6.04
C ARG A 417 -6.71 27.97 6.29
N PHE A 418 -5.86 27.87 5.27
CA PHE A 418 -4.45 28.23 5.35
C PHE A 418 -4.24 29.68 5.84
N TRP A 419 -5.13 30.60 5.47
CA TRP A 419 -5.10 31.97 5.95
C TRP A 419 -5.13 32.11 7.49
N ILE A 420 -5.78 31.16 8.20
CA ILE A 420 -5.80 31.15 9.68
C ILE A 420 -4.39 30.93 10.24
N LEU A 421 -3.58 30.07 9.58
CA LEU A 421 -2.19 29.86 9.96
C LEU A 421 -1.33 31.10 9.69
N GLY A 422 -1.66 31.86 8.64
CA GLY A 422 -1.01 33.14 8.32
C GLY A 422 -1.28 34.25 9.33
N LEU A 423 -2.42 34.20 10.04
CA LEU A 423 -2.76 35.16 11.11
C LEU A 423 -2.13 34.82 12.47
N LEU A 424 -1.59 33.60 12.64
CA LEU A 424 -0.93 33.25 13.90
C LEU A 424 0.44 33.92 13.98
N PRO A 425 0.88 34.36 15.21
CA PRO A 425 2.21 34.92 15.43
C PRO A 425 3.28 33.82 15.38
N VAL A 426 3.38 33.13 14.23
CA VAL A 426 4.26 31.98 13.98
C VAL A 426 5.01 32.23 12.68
N HIS A 427 6.32 32.07 12.67
CA HIS A 427 7.08 32.13 11.42
C HIS A 427 6.67 31.02 10.48
N ARG A 428 6.50 31.33 9.19
CA ARG A 428 6.12 30.35 8.15
C ARG A 428 7.03 29.12 8.13
N ASP A 429 8.32 29.31 8.41
CA ASP A 429 9.30 28.23 8.49
C ASP A 429 8.95 27.21 9.58
N GLN A 430 8.41 27.65 10.71
CA GLN A 430 8.03 26.76 11.80
C GLN A 430 6.89 25.82 11.41
N ILE A 431 6.04 26.21 10.46
CA ILE A 431 4.98 25.36 9.94
C ILE A 431 5.59 24.19 9.15
N VAL A 432 6.57 24.45 8.29
CA VAL A 432 7.25 23.40 7.50
C VAL A 432 8.08 22.51 8.43
N TRP A 433 8.82 23.10 9.38
CA TRP A 433 9.61 22.35 10.35
C TRP A 433 8.75 21.48 11.27
N SER A 434 7.54 21.92 11.65
CA SER A 434 6.63 21.10 12.44
C SER A 434 6.18 19.86 11.69
N LYS A 435 5.89 19.98 10.38
CA LYS A 435 5.51 18.86 9.52
C LYS A 435 6.67 17.87 9.34
N PHE A 436 7.89 18.39 9.14
CA PHE A 436 9.08 17.55 9.06
C PHE A 436 9.32 16.78 10.37
N LEU A 437 9.28 17.47 11.50
CA LEU A 437 9.52 16.85 12.81
C LEU A 437 8.41 15.83 13.15
N PHE A 438 7.15 16.13 12.80
CA PHE A 438 6.05 15.18 12.93
C PHE A 438 6.29 13.91 12.12
N SER A 439 6.69 14.05 10.84
CA SER A 439 6.97 12.91 9.97
C SER A 439 8.16 12.09 10.45
N PHE A 440 9.27 12.76 10.77
CA PHE A 440 10.50 12.10 11.22
C PHE A 440 10.31 11.35 12.54
N LEU A 441 9.74 12.00 13.57
CA LEU A 441 9.50 11.36 14.87
C LEU A 441 8.45 10.24 14.78
N GLY A 442 7.45 10.40 13.92
CA GLY A 442 6.44 9.38 13.68
C GLY A 442 6.98 8.16 12.91
N ALA A 443 8.01 8.34 12.08
CA ALA A 443 8.60 7.30 11.27
C ALA A 443 9.75 6.54 11.98
N ILE A 444 10.60 7.26 12.71
CA ILE A 444 11.85 6.67 13.24
C ILE A 444 11.59 5.51 14.20
N LEU A 445 10.63 5.66 15.11
CA LEU A 445 10.36 4.64 16.12
C LEU A 445 9.83 3.33 15.52
N PRO A 446 8.80 3.32 14.64
CA PRO A 446 8.33 2.08 14.04
C PRO A 446 9.33 1.48 13.03
N CYS A 447 10.04 2.30 12.25
CA CYS A 447 10.99 1.80 11.25
C CYS A 447 12.22 1.19 11.90
N CYS A 448 12.87 1.88 12.84
CA CYS A 448 13.99 1.33 13.58
C CYS A 448 13.57 0.11 14.41
N GLY A 449 12.40 0.14 15.07
CA GLY A 449 11.89 -1.03 15.77
C GLY A 449 11.70 -2.26 14.88
N LEU A 450 11.26 -2.06 13.64
CA LEU A 450 11.09 -3.15 12.66
C LEU A 450 12.42 -3.66 12.10
N VAL A 451 13.38 -2.77 11.82
CA VAL A 451 14.73 -3.17 11.37
C VAL A 451 15.44 -3.93 12.48
N LEU A 452 15.39 -3.45 13.71
CA LEU A 452 15.94 -4.13 14.88
C LEU A 452 15.32 -5.53 15.07
N LEU A 453 13.99 -5.63 14.92
CA LEU A 453 13.28 -6.90 14.99
C LEU A 453 13.75 -7.84 13.87
N SER A 454 13.82 -7.37 12.64
CA SER A 454 14.30 -8.13 11.47
C SER A 454 15.70 -8.68 11.70
N ASP A 455 16.63 -7.81 12.06
CA ASP A 455 18.04 -8.17 12.18
C ASP A 455 18.31 -9.08 13.39
N SER A 456 17.56 -8.90 14.48
CA SER A 456 17.62 -9.79 15.64
C SER A 456 17.06 -11.18 15.31
N MET A 457 16.02 -11.27 14.46
CA MET A 457 15.47 -12.55 14.00
C MET A 457 16.41 -13.27 13.02
N LEU A 458 17.18 -12.53 12.24
CA LEU A 458 18.23 -13.05 11.35
C LEU A 458 19.51 -13.45 12.09
N GLY A 459 19.64 -13.14 13.39
CA GLY A 459 20.83 -13.45 14.18
C GLY A 459 22.07 -12.64 13.77
N LEU A 460 21.90 -11.44 13.20
CA LEU A 460 23.01 -10.62 12.74
C LEU A 460 23.87 -10.13 13.91
N PRO A 461 25.20 -9.98 13.72
CA PRO A 461 26.09 -9.45 14.73
C PRO A 461 25.80 -7.97 15.01
N TRP A 462 25.96 -7.55 16.27
CA TRP A 462 25.65 -6.19 16.72
C TRP A 462 26.22 -5.04 15.86
N PRO A 463 27.47 -5.10 15.36
CA PRO A 463 27.99 -4.03 14.48
C PRO A 463 27.21 -3.89 13.18
N MET A 464 26.59 -4.96 12.71
CA MET A 464 25.79 -4.95 11.49
C MET A 464 24.40 -4.38 11.76
N ILE A 465 23.78 -4.76 12.87
CA ILE A 465 22.54 -4.17 13.36
C ILE A 465 22.69 -2.65 13.49
N ALA A 466 23.75 -2.19 14.12
CA ALA A 466 24.03 -0.76 14.30
C ALA A 466 24.16 0.00 12.94
N ARG A 467 24.74 -0.64 11.93
CA ARG A 467 24.82 -0.08 10.56
C ARG A 467 23.44 0.03 9.90
N HIS A 468 22.63 -1.01 10.00
CA HIS A 468 21.27 -1.00 9.44
C HIS A 468 20.39 0.03 10.14
N GLU A 469 20.49 0.16 11.47
CA GLU A 469 19.78 1.17 12.27
C GLU A 469 20.19 2.60 11.86
N PHE A 470 21.49 2.84 11.66
CA PHE A 470 21.99 4.11 11.16
C PHE A 470 21.41 4.42 9.76
N CYS A 471 21.46 3.46 8.84
CA CYS A 471 20.87 3.64 7.50
C CYS A 471 19.35 3.87 7.57
N CYS A 472 18.64 3.18 8.46
CA CYS A 472 17.22 3.36 8.69
C CYS A 472 16.90 4.78 9.19
N ALA A 473 17.68 5.30 10.14
CA ALA A 473 17.51 6.66 10.63
C ALA A 473 17.76 7.71 9.53
N VAL A 474 18.76 7.51 8.69
CA VAL A 474 19.05 8.34 7.52
C VAL A 474 17.91 8.29 6.50
N LEU A 475 17.35 7.09 6.23
CA LEU A 475 16.18 6.93 5.36
C LEU A 475 14.96 7.66 5.93
N CYS A 476 14.69 7.57 7.23
CA CYS A 476 13.58 8.27 7.88
C CYS A 476 13.71 9.80 7.73
N ALA A 477 14.91 10.35 7.91
CA ALA A 477 15.17 11.79 7.75
C ALA A 477 15.01 12.24 6.30
N GLY A 478 15.65 11.54 5.35
CA GLY A 478 15.61 11.87 3.93
C GLY A 478 14.22 11.79 3.33
N LEU A 479 13.49 10.69 3.59
CA LEU A 479 12.13 10.51 3.08
C LEU A 479 11.14 11.54 3.65
N SER A 480 11.28 11.88 4.93
CA SER A 480 10.50 12.96 5.56
C SER A 480 10.82 14.32 4.94
N GLY A 481 12.11 14.58 4.68
CA GLY A 481 12.58 15.81 4.05
C GLY A 481 12.08 15.96 2.61
N ILE A 482 12.16 14.90 1.81
CA ILE A 482 11.63 14.87 0.44
C ILE A 482 10.12 15.14 0.45
N ALA A 483 9.35 14.40 1.25
CA ALA A 483 7.89 14.50 1.26
C ALA A 483 7.41 15.89 1.70
N VAL A 484 7.95 16.43 2.79
CA VAL A 484 7.58 17.76 3.31
C VAL A 484 8.07 18.87 2.41
N GLY A 485 9.32 18.79 1.93
CA GLY A 485 9.92 19.79 1.04
C GLY A 485 9.18 19.90 -0.28
N MET A 486 8.84 18.76 -0.92
CA MET A 486 8.05 18.73 -2.15
C MET A 486 6.61 19.18 -1.91
N GLY A 487 5.98 18.79 -0.78
CA GLY A 487 4.66 19.24 -0.39
C GLY A 487 4.58 20.76 -0.15
N ALA A 488 5.65 21.35 0.39
CA ALA A 488 5.77 22.79 0.57
C ALA A 488 6.02 23.54 -0.76
N ARG A 489 6.72 22.91 -1.70
CA ARG A 489 7.04 23.51 -3.01
C ARG A 489 5.86 23.51 -3.96
N MET A 490 5.02 22.46 -3.90
CA MET A 490 3.89 22.24 -4.82
C MET A 490 2.59 21.97 -4.07
N PRO A 491 2.12 22.93 -3.22
CA PRO A 491 0.89 22.72 -2.47
C PRO A 491 -0.33 22.88 -3.39
N ASP A 492 -1.28 21.97 -3.32
CA ASP A 492 -2.61 22.12 -3.92
C ASP A 492 -3.62 22.43 -2.82
N LEU A 493 -3.89 23.71 -2.62
CA LEU A 493 -4.81 24.21 -1.58
C LEU A 493 -6.28 24.09 -1.95
N ARG A 494 -6.61 23.71 -3.20
CA ARG A 494 -7.99 23.59 -3.69
C ARG A 494 -8.57 22.20 -3.46
N GLU A 495 -7.72 21.19 -3.50
CA GLU A 495 -8.13 19.80 -3.31
C GLU A 495 -8.15 19.44 -1.82
N SER A 496 -9.20 18.73 -1.40
CA SER A 496 -9.40 18.30 -0.01
C SER A 496 -9.11 16.81 0.22
N SER A 497 -8.93 16.04 -0.87
CA SER A 497 -8.69 14.60 -0.80
C SER A 497 -7.19 14.29 -0.78
N PRO A 498 -6.64 13.66 0.29
CA PRO A 498 -5.23 13.30 0.37
C PRO A 498 -4.78 12.43 -0.80
N SER A 499 -5.62 11.48 -1.22
CA SER A 499 -5.30 10.55 -2.31
C SER A 499 -5.17 11.26 -3.66
N LYS A 500 -6.00 12.27 -3.95
CA LYS A 500 -5.90 13.05 -5.18
C LYS A 500 -4.66 13.95 -5.20
N ILE A 501 -4.32 14.54 -4.05
CA ILE A 501 -3.10 15.36 -3.90
C ILE A 501 -1.86 14.49 -4.12
N SER A 502 -1.79 13.33 -3.48
CA SER A 502 -0.64 12.43 -3.58
C SER A 502 -0.50 11.80 -4.98
N SER A 503 -1.62 11.52 -5.67
CA SER A 503 -1.59 11.06 -7.06
C SER A 503 -1.26 12.18 -8.05
N GLY A 504 -1.19 13.43 -7.59
CA GLY A 504 -0.78 14.59 -8.34
C GLY A 504 0.70 14.56 -8.78
N PHE A 505 1.13 15.50 -9.66
CA PHE A 505 2.50 15.55 -10.17
C PHE A 505 3.56 15.61 -9.06
N GLY A 506 3.37 16.48 -8.09
CA GLY A 506 4.32 16.61 -6.98
C GLY A 506 4.40 15.35 -6.12
N GLY A 507 3.28 14.66 -5.88
CA GLY A 507 3.28 13.39 -5.16
C GLY A 507 3.99 12.27 -5.92
N THR A 508 3.76 12.15 -7.23
CA THR A 508 4.46 11.17 -8.09
C THR A 508 5.96 11.46 -8.12
N LEU A 509 6.34 12.73 -8.25
CA LEU A 509 7.75 13.14 -8.24
C LEU A 509 8.40 12.86 -6.87
N SER A 510 7.67 13.12 -5.78
CA SER A 510 8.12 12.78 -4.42
C SER A 510 8.37 11.27 -4.28
N LEU A 511 7.47 10.43 -4.80
CA LEU A 511 7.62 8.97 -4.77
C LEU A 511 8.86 8.50 -5.56
N VAL A 512 9.06 9.04 -6.76
CA VAL A 512 10.22 8.68 -7.60
C VAL A 512 11.52 9.09 -6.93
N LEU A 513 11.61 10.32 -6.42
CA LEU A 513 12.81 10.80 -5.69
C LEU A 513 13.08 9.95 -4.45
N SER A 514 12.02 9.58 -3.72
CA SER A 514 12.12 8.71 -2.55
C SER A 514 12.63 7.32 -2.92
N SER A 515 12.14 6.73 -4.02
CA SER A 515 12.58 5.41 -4.48
C SER A 515 14.04 5.41 -4.93
N LEU A 516 14.46 6.45 -5.66
CA LEU A 516 15.86 6.62 -6.05
C LEU A 516 16.78 6.80 -4.83
N PHE A 517 16.33 7.58 -3.84
CA PHE A 517 17.08 7.79 -2.61
C PHE A 517 17.23 6.48 -1.81
N ILE A 518 16.16 5.69 -1.66
CA ILE A 518 16.22 4.37 -1.00
C ILE A 518 17.21 3.47 -1.73
N MET A 519 17.09 3.37 -3.04
CA MET A 519 17.98 2.52 -3.85
C MET A 519 19.44 2.94 -3.69
N ALA A 520 19.73 4.23 -3.76
CA ALA A 520 21.08 4.75 -3.58
C ALA A 520 21.64 4.41 -2.19
N VAL A 521 20.85 4.63 -1.11
CA VAL A 521 21.28 4.34 0.26
C VAL A 521 21.53 2.85 0.46
N VAL A 522 20.59 1.99 0.03
CA VAL A 522 20.71 0.54 0.22
C VAL A 522 21.87 -0.03 -0.57
N VAL A 523 22.03 0.36 -1.85
CA VAL A 523 23.14 -0.10 -2.68
C VAL A 523 24.47 0.31 -2.08
N VAL A 524 24.64 1.60 -1.73
CA VAL A 524 25.89 2.09 -1.16
C VAL A 524 26.21 1.41 0.18
N ALA A 525 25.20 1.17 1.02
CA ALA A 525 25.39 0.50 2.31
C ALA A 525 25.71 -1.00 2.14
N ALA A 526 25.17 -1.66 1.12
CA ALA A 526 25.37 -3.11 0.88
C ALA A 526 26.70 -3.43 0.21
N VAL A 527 27.29 -2.51 -0.57
CA VAL A 527 28.53 -2.75 -1.33
C VAL A 527 29.67 -3.33 -0.48
N PRO A 528 30.06 -2.79 0.68
CA PRO A 528 31.15 -3.34 1.45
C PRO A 528 30.91 -4.78 1.91
N SER A 529 29.68 -5.06 2.36
CA SER A 529 29.28 -6.40 2.80
C SER A 529 29.26 -7.39 1.64
N HIS A 530 28.81 -6.96 0.47
CA HIS A 530 28.81 -7.81 -0.73
C HIS A 530 30.24 -8.11 -1.22
N LEU A 531 31.10 -7.11 -1.27
CA LEU A 531 32.49 -7.29 -1.68
C LEU A 531 33.26 -8.20 -0.71
N SER A 532 33.03 -8.09 0.59
CA SER A 532 33.64 -8.99 1.56
C SER A 532 33.18 -10.44 1.40
N LEU A 533 31.92 -10.67 0.98
CA LEU A 533 31.41 -12.00 0.66
C LEU A 533 32.03 -12.57 -0.60
N VAL A 534 32.12 -11.78 -1.67
CA VAL A 534 32.73 -12.20 -2.94
C VAL A 534 34.21 -12.53 -2.76
N ALA A 535 34.94 -11.73 -1.99
CA ALA A 535 36.36 -11.99 -1.68
C ALA A 535 36.59 -13.31 -0.93
N ASN A 536 35.63 -13.73 -0.11
CA ASN A 536 35.74 -14.96 0.71
C ASN A 536 35.15 -16.22 0.02
N VAL A 537 34.54 -16.12 -1.16
CA VAL A 537 33.94 -17.25 -1.87
C VAL A 537 34.60 -17.48 -3.23
N PRO A 538 35.57 -18.42 -3.32
CA PRO A 538 36.29 -18.71 -4.57
C PRO A 538 35.38 -19.02 -5.77
N ALA A 539 34.23 -19.69 -5.54
CA ALA A 539 33.27 -20.02 -6.57
C ALA A 539 32.55 -18.78 -7.16
N ALA A 540 32.32 -17.75 -6.36
CA ALA A 540 31.73 -16.50 -6.83
C ALA A 540 32.72 -15.68 -7.68
N LEU A 541 34.01 -15.75 -7.37
CA LEU A 541 35.07 -15.13 -8.19
C LEU A 541 35.19 -15.78 -9.58
N ALA A 542 35.03 -17.10 -9.65
CA ALA A 542 35.03 -17.83 -10.93
C ALA A 542 33.83 -17.43 -11.81
N TRP A 543 32.68 -17.10 -11.26
CA TRP A 543 31.51 -16.65 -12.02
C TRP A 543 31.71 -15.27 -12.66
N PHE A 544 32.59 -14.45 -12.08
CA PHE A 544 32.99 -13.15 -12.64
C PHE A 544 34.25 -13.23 -13.55
N GLY A 545 34.70 -14.45 -13.89
CA GLY A 545 35.90 -14.65 -14.71
C GLY A 545 37.22 -14.27 -14.02
N LEU A 546 37.20 -14.13 -12.68
CA LEU A 546 38.36 -13.86 -11.86
C LEU A 546 38.92 -15.19 -11.35
N GLU A 547 40.18 -15.50 -11.68
CA GLU A 547 40.85 -16.65 -11.08
C GLU A 547 40.97 -16.47 -9.57
N PRO A 548 40.88 -17.57 -8.76
CA PRO A 548 41.02 -17.52 -7.30
C PRO A 548 42.46 -17.13 -6.92
N GLY A 549 42.78 -15.85 -7.10
CA GLY A 549 44.00 -15.20 -6.64
C GLY A 549 43.75 -14.33 -5.42
N PRO A 550 44.77 -13.71 -4.81
CA PRO A 550 44.57 -12.73 -3.76
C PRO A 550 43.63 -11.63 -4.25
N ALA A 551 42.59 -11.29 -3.45
CA ALA A 551 41.61 -10.28 -3.83
C ALA A 551 42.33 -8.98 -4.26
N PRO A 552 41.84 -8.29 -5.29
CA PRO A 552 42.40 -7.00 -5.67
C PRO A 552 42.44 -6.05 -4.47
N PRO A 553 43.49 -5.27 -4.25
CA PRO A 553 43.64 -4.41 -3.07
C PRO A 553 42.49 -3.42 -2.88
N LEU A 554 41.77 -3.06 -3.96
CA LEU A 554 40.57 -2.26 -3.93
C LEU A 554 39.38 -3.02 -3.32
N VAL A 555 39.25 -4.32 -3.56
CA VAL A 555 38.18 -5.16 -3.02
C VAL A 555 38.38 -5.40 -1.53
N ASP A 556 39.62 -5.66 -1.09
CA ASP A 556 39.98 -5.80 0.31
C ASP A 556 39.77 -4.51 1.10
N TRP A 557 40.17 -3.37 0.52
CA TRP A 557 39.91 -2.05 1.12
C TRP A 557 38.42 -1.76 1.24
N ALA A 558 37.66 -1.98 0.15
CA ALA A 558 36.25 -1.69 0.10
C ALA A 558 35.39 -2.63 0.97
N GLY A 559 35.79 -3.90 1.11
CA GLY A 559 35.15 -4.88 2.03
C GLY A 559 35.59 -4.72 3.50
N GLY A 560 36.67 -3.97 3.76
CA GLY A 560 37.24 -3.77 5.07
C GLY A 560 36.53 -2.68 5.91
N PRO A 561 37.03 -2.41 7.13
CA PRO A 561 36.44 -1.39 8.02
C PRO A 561 36.53 0.03 7.45
N ALA A 562 37.57 0.34 6.67
CA ALA A 562 37.73 1.63 6.00
C ALA A 562 36.66 1.84 4.91
N GLY A 563 36.39 0.82 4.10
CA GLY A 563 35.34 0.87 3.08
C GLY A 563 33.93 0.98 3.70
N THR A 564 33.68 0.26 4.81
CA THR A 564 32.40 0.39 5.55
C THR A 564 32.22 1.79 6.12
N ALA A 565 33.27 2.41 6.70
CA ALA A 565 33.19 3.78 7.20
C ALA A 565 32.96 4.78 6.05
N ALA A 566 33.64 4.61 4.91
CA ALA A 566 33.44 5.42 3.72
C ALA A 566 32.00 5.30 3.18
N SER A 567 31.44 4.10 3.10
CA SER A 567 30.06 3.89 2.65
C SER A 567 29.05 4.56 3.57
N LEU A 568 29.22 4.46 4.89
CA LEU A 568 28.37 5.16 5.87
C LEU A 568 28.50 6.68 5.76
N GLY A 569 29.70 7.20 5.48
CA GLY A 569 29.91 8.61 5.18
C GLY A 569 29.13 9.07 3.93
N VAL A 570 29.17 8.30 2.86
CA VAL A 570 28.37 8.58 1.65
C VAL A 570 26.87 8.49 1.92
N VAL A 571 26.43 7.50 2.67
CA VAL A 571 25.02 7.37 3.10
C VAL A 571 24.59 8.60 3.90
N LEU A 572 25.41 9.09 4.83
CA LEU A 572 25.12 10.30 5.59
C LEU A 572 25.00 11.53 4.68
N LEU A 573 25.93 11.70 3.74
CA LEU A 573 25.89 12.82 2.78
C LEU A 573 24.64 12.77 1.91
N LEU A 574 24.27 11.59 1.41
CA LEU A 574 23.02 11.38 0.67
C LEU A 574 21.80 11.73 1.53
N GLY A 575 21.81 11.34 2.80
CA GLY A 575 20.75 11.67 3.74
C GLY A 575 20.61 13.16 4.01
N ILE A 576 21.74 13.85 4.23
CA ILE A 576 21.77 15.31 4.41
C ILE A 576 21.25 15.99 3.13
N ALA A 577 21.71 15.58 1.97
CA ALA A 577 21.28 16.13 0.68
C ALA A 577 19.77 15.91 0.45
N ALA A 578 19.26 14.69 0.67
CA ALA A 578 17.85 14.33 0.52
C ALA A 578 16.94 15.04 1.53
N THR A 579 17.47 15.39 2.70
CA THR A 579 16.73 16.14 3.72
C THR A 579 16.80 17.65 3.44
N ALA A 580 18.01 18.20 3.32
CA ALA A 580 18.22 19.64 3.27
C ALA A 580 17.77 20.28 1.94
N LEU A 581 18.10 19.67 0.79
CA LEU A 581 17.79 20.28 -0.51
C LEU A 581 16.26 20.46 -0.73
N PRO A 582 15.42 19.40 -0.57
CA PRO A 582 13.98 19.57 -0.75
C PRO A 582 13.37 20.52 0.29
N LEU A 583 13.81 20.46 1.56
CA LEU A 583 13.32 21.36 2.60
C LEU A 583 13.67 22.83 2.31
N LEU A 584 14.91 23.13 1.90
CA LEU A 584 15.32 24.50 1.56
C LEU A 584 14.55 25.03 0.35
N LEU A 585 14.35 24.19 -0.68
CA LEU A 585 13.56 24.55 -1.85
C LEU A 585 12.09 24.76 -1.47
N GLY A 586 11.56 23.90 -0.62
CA GLY A 586 10.19 24.00 -0.10
C GLY A 586 9.99 25.25 0.74
N LEU A 587 10.91 25.55 1.67
CA LEU A 587 10.88 26.77 2.51
C LEU A 587 10.91 28.04 1.65
N ARG A 588 11.81 28.12 0.64
CA ARG A 588 11.87 29.27 -0.27
C ARG A 588 10.56 29.47 -1.04
N ALA A 589 9.95 28.39 -1.52
CA ALA A 589 8.67 28.45 -2.23
C ALA A 589 7.52 28.82 -1.27
N PHE A 590 7.51 28.24 -0.08
CA PHE A 590 6.46 28.48 0.92
C PHE A 590 6.44 29.90 1.48
N ARG A 591 7.62 30.54 1.61
CA ARG A 591 7.71 31.96 2.00
C ARG A 591 7.09 32.90 0.95
N ARG A 592 7.08 32.51 -0.33
CA ARG A 592 6.53 33.28 -1.45
C ARG A 592 5.04 33.04 -1.68
N LEU A 593 4.44 32.06 -1.01
CA LEU A 593 3.00 31.84 -1.08
C LEU A 593 2.26 33.01 -0.44
N GLU A 594 1.58 33.79 -1.26
CA GLU A 594 0.62 34.80 -0.80
C GLU A 594 -0.61 34.08 -0.26
N ALA A 595 -1.00 34.46 0.95
CA ALA A 595 -2.12 33.85 1.67
C ALA A 595 -3.46 34.36 1.13
#